data_b2835447985b0b774c7158ac6869a3ab
#
_entry.id   b2835447985b0b774c7158ac6869a3ab
#
_cell.length_a   1.000
_cell.length_b   1.000
_cell.length_c   1.000
_cell.angle_alpha   90.00
_cell.angle_beta   90.00
_cell.angle_gamma   90.00
#
_symmetry.space_group_name_H-M   'P 1'
#
loop_
_entity.id
_entity.type
_entity.pdbx_description
1 polymer ?
#
loop_
_entity_poly.entity_id
_entity_poly.type
_entity_poly.pdbx_seq_one_letter_code
_entity_poly.pdbx_strand_id
1 'polypeptide(L)'
;MKRFINFSTIVKDVVYNKEADNFSVVVKDLKRDKVLAPQEFDYVIVATGHYSVPNVPSFPGVEKFPGRVMHAHDFRDATEFAGKTLLLVGASYSAEDIALQCIKYGAKRVICTWRSKPMGFKWPESIEERPLVQKFVGKTAHFRDGSEHEVDVVMFCTGYLHSYPFLR
;
A
#
# COMPACT_ATOMS: atom_id res chain seq x y z
N MET A 1 -29.61 -12.10 6.59
CA MET A 1 -28.19 -12.15 6.16
C MET A 1 -27.24 -12.63 7.26
N LYS A 2 -27.26 -12.11 8.51
CA LYS A 2 -26.30 -12.50 9.59
C LYS A 2 -26.19 -14.02 9.86
N ARG A 3 -27.21 -14.83 9.60
CA ARG A 3 -27.20 -16.30 9.81
C ARG A 3 -26.22 -17.06 8.91
N PHE A 4 -25.72 -16.42 7.84
CA PHE A 4 -24.77 -17.02 6.90
C PHE A 4 -23.34 -16.53 7.10
N ILE A 5 -23.09 -15.74 8.15
CA ILE A 5 -21.78 -15.14 8.42
C ILE A 5 -21.26 -15.69 9.76
N ASN A 6 -20.13 -16.36 9.72
CA ASN A 6 -19.41 -16.81 10.91
C ASN A 6 -18.41 -15.74 11.35
N PHE A 7 -18.81 -14.90 12.31
CA PHE A 7 -17.92 -13.89 12.90
C PHE A 7 -16.83 -14.51 13.77
N SER A 8 -15.75 -13.77 13.97
CA SER A 8 -14.61 -14.21 14.78
C SER A 8 -14.02 -15.55 14.30
N THR A 9 -14.01 -15.74 12.99
CA THR A 9 -13.53 -16.96 12.34
C THR A 9 -12.50 -16.58 11.29
N ILE A 10 -11.34 -17.21 11.34
CA ILE A 10 -10.27 -17.02 10.35
C ILE A 10 -10.11 -18.29 9.52
N VAL A 11 -10.02 -18.16 8.20
CA VAL A 11 -9.66 -19.24 7.30
C VAL A 11 -8.15 -19.48 7.43
N LYS A 12 -7.77 -20.72 7.77
CA LYS A 12 -6.38 -21.13 7.95
C LYS A 12 -5.80 -21.80 6.72
N ASP A 13 -6.66 -22.56 6.02
CA ASP A 13 -6.22 -23.37 4.90
C ASP A 13 -7.37 -23.62 3.94
N VAL A 14 -7.08 -23.59 2.64
CA VAL A 14 -8.00 -23.95 1.55
C VAL A 14 -7.20 -24.80 0.58
N VAL A 15 -7.61 -26.05 0.44
CA VAL A 15 -6.95 -27.02 -0.44
C VAL A 15 -7.95 -27.54 -1.46
N TYR A 16 -7.57 -27.51 -2.74
CA TYR A 16 -8.38 -28.11 -3.79
C TYR A 16 -8.10 -29.62 -3.91
N ASN A 17 -9.13 -30.43 -3.76
CA ASN A 17 -9.09 -31.87 -3.96
C ASN A 17 -9.50 -32.19 -5.41
N LYS A 18 -8.52 -32.59 -6.23
CA LYS A 18 -8.72 -32.89 -7.66
C LYS A 18 -9.57 -34.14 -7.89
N GLU A 19 -9.51 -35.13 -6.98
CA GLU A 19 -10.23 -36.38 -7.14
C GLU A 19 -11.70 -36.23 -6.82
N ALA A 20 -12.03 -35.45 -5.79
CA ALA A 20 -13.39 -35.17 -5.37
C ALA A 20 -14.01 -33.93 -6.05
N ASP A 21 -13.21 -33.16 -6.79
CA ASP A 21 -13.57 -31.89 -7.43
C ASP A 21 -14.22 -30.90 -6.46
N ASN A 22 -13.63 -30.76 -5.26
CA ASN A 22 -14.12 -29.89 -4.20
C ASN A 22 -12.96 -29.21 -3.43
N PHE A 23 -13.31 -28.34 -2.51
CA PHE A 23 -12.36 -27.62 -1.64
C PHE A 23 -12.53 -28.04 -0.20
N SER A 24 -11.43 -28.41 0.45
CA SER A 24 -11.36 -28.61 1.88
C SER A 24 -10.91 -27.32 2.57
N VAL A 25 -11.74 -26.80 3.47
CA VAL A 25 -11.51 -25.51 4.15
C VAL A 25 -11.34 -25.72 5.64
N VAL A 26 -10.21 -25.31 6.17
CA VAL A 26 -9.92 -25.32 7.61
C VAL A 26 -10.06 -23.93 8.19
N VAL A 27 -10.84 -23.79 9.24
CA VAL A 27 -11.05 -22.51 9.94
C VAL A 27 -10.66 -22.59 11.41
N LYS A 28 -10.33 -21.43 12.00
CA LYS A 28 -10.09 -21.27 13.42
C LYS A 28 -11.15 -20.35 14.03
N ASP A 29 -11.84 -20.83 15.07
CA ASP A 29 -12.71 -20.02 15.91
C ASP A 29 -11.82 -19.19 16.86
N LEU A 30 -11.81 -17.87 16.68
CA LEU A 30 -10.98 -16.96 17.47
C LEU A 30 -11.48 -16.73 18.91
N LYS A 31 -12.77 -16.98 19.18
CA LYS A 31 -13.33 -16.86 20.54
C LYS A 31 -12.93 -18.02 21.42
N ARG A 32 -12.86 -19.22 20.84
CA ARG A 32 -12.51 -20.45 21.54
C ARG A 32 -11.03 -20.81 21.38
N ASP A 33 -10.31 -20.05 20.56
CA ASP A 33 -8.93 -20.34 20.14
C ASP A 33 -8.74 -21.77 19.59
N LYS A 34 -9.74 -22.27 18.87
CA LYS A 34 -9.80 -23.67 18.41
C LYS A 34 -9.83 -23.75 16.88
N VAL A 35 -8.97 -24.61 16.33
CA VAL A 35 -9.06 -25.03 14.92
C VAL A 35 -10.18 -26.06 14.83
N LEU A 36 -11.09 -25.86 13.86
CA LEU A 36 -12.22 -26.75 13.61
C LEU A 36 -11.84 -27.82 12.58
N ALA A 37 -12.62 -28.89 12.54
CA ALA A 37 -12.48 -29.93 11.53
C ALA A 37 -12.66 -29.32 10.12
N PRO A 38 -11.96 -29.85 9.10
CA PRO A 38 -12.14 -29.43 7.72
C PRO A 38 -13.60 -29.54 7.29
N GLN A 39 -14.03 -28.61 6.45
CA GLN A 39 -15.35 -28.60 5.83
C GLN A 39 -15.18 -28.61 4.31
N GLU A 40 -16.01 -29.38 3.62
CA GLU A 40 -15.95 -29.50 2.17
C GLU A 40 -16.95 -28.53 1.50
N PHE A 41 -16.50 -27.93 0.39
CA PHE A 41 -17.28 -26.98 -0.41
C PHE A 41 -17.03 -27.20 -1.89
N ASP A 42 -18.08 -27.10 -2.71
CA ASP A 42 -17.97 -27.17 -4.17
C ASP A 42 -17.25 -25.94 -4.75
N TYR A 43 -17.40 -24.78 -4.11
CA TYR A 43 -16.82 -23.52 -4.57
C TYR A 43 -16.28 -22.70 -3.40
N VAL A 44 -15.19 -21.96 -3.63
CA VAL A 44 -14.63 -20.98 -2.69
C VAL A 44 -14.48 -19.63 -3.40
N ILE A 45 -15.06 -18.58 -2.82
CA ILE A 45 -14.90 -17.21 -3.29
C ILE A 45 -14.01 -16.48 -2.31
N VAL A 46 -12.82 -16.08 -2.75
CA VAL A 46 -11.88 -15.27 -1.96
C VAL A 46 -12.25 -13.80 -2.11
N ALA A 47 -12.83 -13.23 -1.06
CA ALA A 47 -13.29 -11.83 -1.02
C ALA A 47 -12.56 -11.00 0.05
N THR A 48 -11.29 -11.33 0.34
CA THR A 48 -10.49 -10.73 1.42
C THR A 48 -9.85 -9.39 1.04
N GLY A 49 -9.98 -8.97 -0.22
CA GLY A 49 -9.24 -7.83 -0.77
C GLY A 49 -7.76 -8.15 -1.00
N HIS A 50 -7.01 -7.15 -1.51
CA HIS A 50 -5.57 -7.31 -1.80
C HIS A 50 -4.71 -6.14 -1.28
N TYR A 51 -5.31 -5.19 -0.56
CA TYR A 51 -4.60 -4.05 0.02
C TYR A 51 -4.06 -4.33 1.42
N SER A 52 -3.46 -5.50 1.63
CA SER A 52 -2.97 -5.95 2.94
C SER A 52 -1.46 -6.00 3.06
N VAL A 53 -0.75 -6.28 1.97
CA VAL A 53 0.72 -6.39 1.98
C VAL A 53 1.31 -5.29 1.11
N PRO A 54 1.83 -4.18 1.71
CA PRO A 54 2.44 -3.09 0.97
C PRO A 54 3.61 -3.55 0.11
N ASN A 55 3.68 -3.04 -1.12
CA ASN A 55 4.87 -3.19 -1.96
C ASN A 55 5.82 -2.02 -1.68
N VAL A 56 6.86 -2.24 -0.89
CA VAL A 56 7.83 -1.21 -0.50
C VAL A 56 9.14 -1.44 -1.25
N PRO A 57 9.42 -0.67 -2.33
CA PRO A 57 10.69 -0.75 -3.02
C PRO A 57 11.82 -0.15 -2.17
N SER A 58 13.03 -0.64 -2.38
CA SER A 58 14.23 -0.09 -1.75
C SER A 58 14.90 0.90 -2.70
N PHE A 59 15.40 2.01 -2.11
CA PHE A 59 16.23 3.00 -2.79
C PHE A 59 17.49 3.25 -1.97
N PRO A 60 18.68 3.38 -2.58
CA PRO A 60 19.91 3.70 -1.86
C PRO A 60 19.75 4.93 -0.95
N GLY A 61 20.04 4.77 0.33
CA GLY A 61 20.00 5.84 1.33
C GLY A 61 18.65 6.06 2.00
N VAL A 62 17.57 5.41 1.56
CA VAL A 62 16.25 5.57 2.20
C VAL A 62 16.22 5.05 3.64
N GLU A 63 17.03 4.03 3.94
CA GLU A 63 17.18 3.46 5.28
C GLU A 63 17.84 4.41 6.31
N LYS A 64 18.53 5.46 5.81
CA LYS A 64 19.18 6.52 6.60
C LYS A 64 18.47 7.86 6.47
N PHE A 65 17.34 7.89 5.82
CA PHE A 65 16.56 9.11 5.65
C PHE A 65 16.11 9.64 7.02
N PRO A 66 16.45 10.89 7.39
CA PRO A 66 16.21 11.40 8.75
C PRO A 66 14.75 11.83 9.00
N GLY A 67 13.93 11.88 7.94
CA GLY A 67 12.52 12.22 8.01
C GLY A 67 11.63 10.97 8.14
N ARG A 68 10.34 11.14 7.95
CA ARG A 68 9.38 10.03 8.00
C ARG A 68 9.36 9.28 6.68
N VAL A 69 9.48 7.95 6.75
CA VAL A 69 9.27 7.03 5.62
C VAL A 69 8.05 6.17 5.93
N MET A 70 7.10 6.08 5.00
CA MET A 70 5.89 5.29 5.19
C MET A 70 5.32 4.80 3.86
N HIS A 71 4.41 3.85 3.91
CA HIS A 71 3.59 3.45 2.75
C HIS A 71 2.21 4.13 2.81
N ALA A 72 1.58 4.35 1.68
CA ALA A 72 0.22 4.91 1.58
C ALA A 72 -0.83 4.08 2.36
N HIS A 73 -0.56 2.79 2.58
CA HIS A 73 -1.35 1.93 3.46
C HIS A 73 -1.53 2.52 4.87
N ASP A 74 -0.54 3.22 5.39
CA ASP A 74 -0.54 3.77 6.75
C ASP A 74 -1.00 5.23 6.82
N PHE A 75 -1.30 5.83 5.67
CA PHE A 75 -1.87 7.18 5.62
C PHE A 75 -3.26 7.20 6.26
N ARG A 76 -3.49 8.14 7.18
CA ARG A 76 -4.78 8.33 7.86
C ARG A 76 -5.27 9.76 7.85
N ASP A 77 -4.37 10.73 8.02
CA ASP A 77 -4.71 12.14 8.15
C ASP A 77 -3.65 13.01 7.48
N ALA A 78 -4.09 13.89 6.60
CA ALA A 78 -3.20 14.79 5.88
C ALA A 78 -2.73 15.99 6.74
N THR A 79 -3.41 16.30 7.84
CA THR A 79 -3.06 17.44 8.71
C THR A 79 -1.69 17.29 9.36
N GLU A 80 -1.21 16.05 9.56
CA GLU A 80 0.12 15.78 10.11
C GLU A 80 1.27 16.23 9.20
N PHE A 81 0.97 16.55 7.94
CA PHE A 81 1.96 16.99 6.95
C PHE A 81 1.94 18.49 6.69
N ALA A 82 1.19 19.27 7.47
CA ALA A 82 1.16 20.71 7.34
C ALA A 82 2.57 21.32 7.41
N GLY A 83 2.88 22.23 6.49
CA GLY A 83 4.19 22.91 6.38
C GLY A 83 5.34 22.04 5.83
N LYS A 84 5.11 20.75 5.55
CA LYS A 84 6.14 19.81 5.10
C LYS A 84 6.20 19.70 3.58
N THR A 85 7.38 19.34 3.08
CA THR A 85 7.60 18.91 1.70
C THR A 85 7.58 17.38 1.64
N LEU A 86 6.66 16.82 0.84
CA LEU A 86 6.48 15.38 0.70
C LEU A 86 7.00 14.89 -0.65
N LEU A 87 7.62 13.72 -0.64
CA LEU A 87 7.90 12.92 -1.83
C LEU A 87 6.95 11.71 -1.86
N LEU A 88 6.07 11.65 -2.86
CA LEU A 88 5.23 10.49 -3.11
C LEU A 88 5.86 9.63 -4.21
N VAL A 89 6.26 8.41 -3.87
CA VAL A 89 6.86 7.48 -4.82
C VAL A 89 5.78 6.64 -5.47
N GLY A 90 5.42 6.99 -6.69
CA GLY A 90 4.34 6.37 -7.46
C GLY A 90 3.52 7.40 -8.22
N ALA A 91 2.87 6.97 -9.29
CA ALA A 91 2.09 7.79 -10.19
C ALA A 91 0.76 7.08 -10.54
N SER A 92 -0.12 6.97 -9.57
CA SER A 92 -1.43 6.34 -9.68
C SER A 92 -2.41 7.01 -8.72
N TYR A 93 -3.66 6.59 -8.72
CA TYR A 93 -4.77 7.18 -7.95
C TYR A 93 -4.44 7.43 -6.46
N SER A 94 -3.70 6.52 -5.79
CA SER A 94 -3.33 6.77 -4.39
C SER A 94 -2.40 7.98 -4.25
N ALA A 95 -1.46 8.17 -5.18
CA ALA A 95 -0.56 9.32 -5.15
C ALA A 95 -1.34 10.62 -5.44
N GLU A 96 -2.27 10.59 -6.39
CA GLU A 96 -3.14 11.72 -6.72
C GLU A 96 -3.97 12.16 -5.51
N ASP A 97 -4.75 11.24 -4.95
CA ASP A 97 -5.63 11.54 -3.82
C ASP A 97 -4.85 12.08 -2.61
N ILE A 98 -3.74 11.45 -2.27
CA ILE A 98 -2.92 11.85 -1.13
C ILE A 98 -2.26 13.20 -1.39
N ALA A 99 -1.72 13.45 -2.59
CA ALA A 99 -1.11 14.72 -2.94
C ALA A 99 -2.09 15.89 -2.78
N LEU A 100 -3.29 15.75 -3.36
CA LEU A 100 -4.34 16.76 -3.27
C LEU A 100 -4.80 16.99 -1.83
N GLN A 101 -4.97 15.91 -1.05
CA GLN A 101 -5.32 16.04 0.37
C GLN A 101 -4.21 16.74 1.16
N CYS A 102 -2.94 16.36 0.99
CA CYS A 102 -1.84 16.99 1.69
C CYS A 102 -1.77 18.49 1.41
N ILE A 103 -1.89 18.93 0.17
CA ILE A 103 -1.92 20.35 -0.16
C ILE A 103 -3.14 21.04 0.43
N LYS A 104 -4.33 20.45 0.33
CA LYS A 104 -5.56 20.98 0.93
C LYS A 104 -5.42 21.23 2.44
N TYR A 105 -4.68 20.37 3.13
CA TYR A 105 -4.47 20.46 4.58
C TYR A 105 -3.14 21.11 4.99
N GLY A 106 -2.53 21.88 4.07
CA GLY A 106 -1.44 22.79 4.40
C GLY A 106 -0.03 22.24 4.22
N ALA A 107 0.17 21.15 3.52
CA ALA A 107 1.52 20.76 3.10
C ALA A 107 2.15 21.87 2.23
N LYS A 108 3.43 22.11 2.41
CA LYS A 108 4.16 23.16 1.68
C LYS A 108 4.32 22.81 0.20
N ARG A 109 4.67 21.58 -0.09
CA ARG A 109 4.91 21.07 -1.45
C ARG A 109 4.74 19.56 -1.49
N VAL A 110 4.30 19.03 -2.63
CA VAL A 110 4.30 17.60 -2.91
C VAL A 110 5.00 17.34 -4.23
N ILE A 111 5.92 16.38 -4.23
CA ILE A 111 6.63 15.89 -5.40
C ILE A 111 6.15 14.47 -5.65
N CYS A 112 5.50 14.21 -6.79
CA CYS A 112 5.10 12.87 -7.21
C CYS A 112 6.15 12.30 -8.18
N THR A 113 6.58 11.05 -7.99
CA THR A 113 7.54 10.45 -8.93
C THR A 113 6.91 9.33 -9.73
N TRP A 114 7.28 9.26 -10.99
CA TRP A 114 6.81 8.24 -11.92
C TRP A 114 7.95 7.36 -12.44
N ARG A 115 7.65 6.08 -12.67
CA ARG A 115 8.60 5.11 -13.23
C ARG A 115 8.59 5.09 -14.74
N SER A 116 7.42 5.10 -15.34
CA SER A 116 7.23 4.94 -16.79
C SER A 116 6.78 6.22 -17.46
N LYS A 117 5.77 6.90 -16.90
CA LYS A 117 5.23 8.16 -17.43
C LYS A 117 4.59 8.98 -16.32
N PRO A 118 4.55 10.32 -16.45
CA PRO A 118 3.82 11.19 -15.54
C PRO A 118 2.31 10.88 -15.56
N MET A 119 1.61 11.30 -14.52
CA MET A 119 0.14 11.23 -14.46
C MET A 119 -0.51 12.19 -15.46
N GLY A 120 0.15 13.34 -15.70
CA GLY A 120 -0.30 14.30 -16.71
C GLY A 120 -1.51 15.12 -16.31
N PHE A 121 -1.77 15.25 -15.02
CA PHE A 121 -2.85 16.10 -14.51
C PHE A 121 -2.47 17.58 -14.50
N LYS A 122 -3.48 18.46 -14.51
CA LYS A 122 -3.28 19.86 -14.21
C LYS A 122 -3.18 20.03 -12.69
N TRP A 123 -1.97 19.97 -12.19
CA TRP A 123 -1.67 20.11 -10.78
C TRP A 123 -1.72 21.58 -10.32
N PRO A 124 -2.06 21.83 -9.04
CA PRO A 124 -1.73 23.09 -8.39
C PRO A 124 -0.22 23.34 -8.41
N GLU A 125 0.22 24.59 -8.35
CA GLU A 125 1.65 24.97 -8.37
C GLU A 125 2.48 24.29 -7.26
N SER A 126 1.84 23.93 -6.15
CA SER A 126 2.45 23.24 -5.01
C SER A 126 2.65 21.74 -5.22
N ILE A 127 2.19 21.17 -6.35
CA ILE A 127 2.42 19.77 -6.72
C ILE A 127 3.21 19.72 -8.02
N GLU A 128 4.28 18.95 -8.04
CA GLU A 128 5.05 18.69 -9.26
C GLU A 128 5.28 17.21 -9.49
N GLU A 129 5.51 16.85 -10.74
CA GLU A 129 5.88 15.49 -11.13
C GLU A 129 7.35 15.45 -11.55
N ARG A 130 8.07 14.43 -11.08
CA ARG A 130 9.47 14.15 -11.43
C ARG A 130 9.65 12.71 -11.87
N PRO A 131 10.64 12.42 -12.72
CA PRO A 131 11.05 11.04 -12.97
C PRO A 131 11.42 10.33 -11.68
N LEU A 132 11.49 9.01 -11.70
CA LEU A 132 11.74 8.19 -10.53
C LEU A 132 12.95 8.67 -9.72
N VAL A 133 12.78 8.75 -8.41
CA VAL A 133 13.88 8.94 -7.46
C VAL A 133 14.89 7.79 -7.59
N GLN A 134 16.18 8.09 -7.52
CA GLN A 134 17.27 7.12 -7.62
C GLN A 134 17.92 6.81 -6.28
N LYS A 135 18.10 7.82 -5.45
CA LYS A 135 18.77 7.70 -4.15
C LYS A 135 18.41 8.86 -3.22
N PHE A 136 18.75 8.68 -1.94
CA PHE A 136 18.67 9.71 -0.92
C PHE A 136 20.04 9.98 -0.32
N VAL A 137 20.33 11.26 -0.06
CA VAL A 137 21.52 11.70 0.68
C VAL A 137 21.03 12.67 1.76
N GLY A 138 21.00 12.23 3.02
CA GLY A 138 20.33 12.97 4.08
C GLY A 138 18.86 13.19 3.74
N LYS A 139 18.39 14.44 3.72
CA LYS A 139 17.02 14.82 3.33
C LYS A 139 16.84 15.00 1.83
N THR A 140 17.89 14.93 1.03
CA THR A 140 17.84 15.23 -0.39
C THR A 140 17.50 13.98 -1.21
N ALA A 141 16.41 14.03 -1.94
CA ALA A 141 16.04 13.07 -2.96
C ALA A 141 16.67 13.45 -4.30
N HIS A 142 17.36 12.51 -4.96
CA HIS A 142 17.99 12.68 -6.27
C HIS A 142 17.17 11.92 -7.32
N PHE A 143 16.83 12.57 -8.42
CA PHE A 143 15.96 12.03 -9.45
C PHE A 143 16.71 11.64 -10.73
N ARG A 144 16.07 10.86 -11.60
CA ARG A 144 16.66 10.37 -12.86
C ARG A 144 17.02 11.48 -13.87
N ASP A 145 16.36 12.63 -13.79
CA ASP A 145 16.64 13.80 -14.63
C ASP A 145 17.79 14.66 -14.11
N GLY A 146 18.45 14.23 -13.03
CA GLY A 146 19.53 14.97 -12.37
C GLY A 146 19.06 16.05 -11.41
N SER A 147 17.75 16.26 -11.28
CA SER A 147 17.21 17.20 -10.29
C SER A 147 17.32 16.66 -8.86
N GLU A 148 17.34 17.58 -7.90
CA GLU A 148 17.49 17.29 -6.47
C GLU A 148 16.50 18.14 -5.67
N HIS A 149 15.88 17.54 -4.66
CA HIS A 149 14.94 18.23 -3.79
C HIS A 149 15.08 17.77 -2.34
N GLU A 150 15.11 18.73 -1.41
CA GLU A 150 14.95 18.41 0.00
C GLU A 150 13.49 18.06 0.31
N VAL A 151 13.30 16.97 1.06
CA VAL A 151 11.98 16.48 1.45
C VAL A 151 11.97 16.11 2.94
N ASP A 152 10.83 16.26 3.59
CA ASP A 152 10.64 15.95 5.00
C ASP A 152 9.99 14.57 5.19
N VAL A 153 9.26 14.10 4.18
CA VAL A 153 8.51 12.85 4.22
C VAL A 153 8.66 12.11 2.91
N VAL A 154 8.90 10.82 2.97
CA VAL A 154 8.85 9.89 1.83
C VAL A 154 7.66 8.96 2.04
N MET A 155 6.74 8.93 1.08
CA MET A 155 5.59 8.05 1.12
C MET A 155 5.52 7.19 -0.13
N PHE A 156 5.50 5.89 0.06
CA PHE A 156 5.39 4.92 -1.02
C PHE A 156 3.92 4.73 -1.43
N CYS A 157 3.57 5.21 -2.61
CA CYS A 157 2.28 4.97 -3.30
C CYS A 157 2.47 3.89 -4.37
N THR A 158 3.13 2.80 -4.01
CA THR A 158 3.67 1.79 -4.91
C THR A 158 2.82 0.53 -5.01
N GLY A 159 1.60 0.59 -4.47
CA GLY A 159 0.63 -0.50 -4.51
C GLY A 159 0.96 -1.63 -3.53
N TYR A 160 0.45 -2.82 -3.84
CA TYR A 160 0.43 -3.96 -2.92
C TYR A 160 0.85 -5.24 -3.62
N LEU A 161 1.34 -6.20 -2.84
CA LEU A 161 1.60 -7.56 -3.27
C LEU A 161 0.35 -8.41 -3.03
N HIS A 162 0.02 -9.26 -3.99
CA HIS A 162 -1.03 -10.26 -3.80
C HIS A 162 -0.54 -11.32 -2.81
N SER A 163 -1.27 -11.51 -1.73
CA SER A 163 -0.92 -12.46 -0.69
C SER A 163 -2.18 -13.17 -0.16
N TYR A 164 -2.25 -14.45 -0.42
CA TYR A 164 -3.33 -15.34 0.02
C TYR A 164 -2.71 -16.57 0.71
N PRO A 165 -2.15 -16.39 1.93
CA PRO A 165 -1.32 -17.42 2.58
C PRO A 165 -2.10 -18.68 2.97
N PHE A 166 -3.43 -18.64 2.89
CA PHE A 166 -4.33 -19.77 3.17
C PHE A 166 -4.67 -20.61 1.94
N LEU A 167 -4.28 -20.20 0.73
CA LEU A 167 -4.48 -20.98 -0.50
C LEU A 167 -3.27 -21.91 -0.73
N ARG A 168 -3.55 -23.19 -0.98
CA ARG A 168 -2.54 -24.20 -1.30
C ARG A 168 -2.92 -25.02 -2.52
#